data_3a731694067c7e3b16ef4c88e0fed9bc
#
_entry.id   3a731694067c7e3b16ef4c88e0fed9bc
#
_cell.length_a   1.000
_cell.length_b   1.000
_cell.length_c   1.000
_cell.angle_alpha   90.00
_cell.angle_beta   90.00
_cell.angle_gamma   90.00
#
_symmetry.space_group_name_H-M   'P 1'
#
loop_
_entity.id
_entity.type
_entity.pdbx_description
1 polymer ?
#
loop_
_entity_poly.entity_id
_entity_poly.type
_entity_poly.pdbx_seq_one_letter_code
_entity_poly.pdbx_strand_id
1 'polypeptide(L)'
;MVVLLDDDADNHNEGVVMVAAEHCDAGHVNFMARQARGLVCLTLTEERCRQLDLPPMVEGAAGEKSNFTLSIEASVGIDTGISAADRARTVQAAVAPYAKPSDIVQPGHIFPLTAVPGGVLTRAGHTEAATDYARLAGLLPSAVIADILTPDGIVADGPALVEFAARHKLKIGTVADLIHFRMVNERTIRRVREGTVNTAHGEFQLTAYRDQTAGEVHLALSRGEIVPHEPTLVRVHVQSTLRDMVGSEIPGKATWNIAKCLQTVAENGRGVIVLLARSETPEQLLGSIDMAMGEGVPSGLMTPDS
;
A
#
# COMPACT_ATOMS: atom_id res chain seq x y z
N MET A 1 15.91 -12.58 11.60
CA MET A 1 15.39 -12.61 10.21
C MET A 1 14.09 -13.37 10.14
N VAL A 2 13.25 -13.04 9.15
CA VAL A 2 11.94 -13.67 8.88
C VAL A 2 11.84 -13.89 7.37
N VAL A 3 11.13 -14.92 6.93
CA VAL A 3 10.73 -15.10 5.53
C VAL A 3 9.37 -14.45 5.34
N LEU A 4 9.21 -13.60 4.32
CA LEU A 4 7.95 -13.02 3.91
C LEU A 4 7.53 -13.65 2.58
N LEU A 5 6.30 -14.16 2.52
CA LEU A 5 5.69 -14.69 1.32
C LEU A 5 4.71 -13.67 0.76
N ASP A 6 4.77 -13.48 -0.54
CA ASP A 6 3.68 -12.90 -1.30
C ASP A 6 2.75 -14.05 -1.68
N ASP A 7 1.55 -14.05 -1.13
CA ASP A 7 0.53 -15.09 -1.33
C ASP A 7 -0.50 -14.68 -2.40
N ASP A 8 -0.11 -13.81 -3.31
CA ASP A 8 -0.88 -13.50 -4.51
C ASP A 8 -0.86 -14.71 -5.46
N ALA A 9 -2.06 -15.27 -5.73
CA ALA A 9 -2.23 -16.44 -6.58
C ALA A 9 -1.66 -16.26 -8.01
N ASP A 10 -1.50 -15.03 -8.46
CA ASP A 10 -1.00 -14.68 -9.79
C ASP A 10 0.53 -14.57 -9.86
N ASN A 11 1.23 -14.42 -8.72
CA ASN A 11 2.68 -14.16 -8.62
C ASN A 11 3.53 -15.34 -8.11
N HIS A 12 3.13 -16.57 -8.36
CA HIS A 12 3.91 -17.78 -8.03
C HIS A 12 4.34 -17.92 -6.55
N ASN A 13 3.75 -17.18 -5.61
CA ASN A 13 4.10 -17.20 -4.18
C ASN A 13 5.59 -16.93 -3.93
N GLU A 14 6.13 -15.88 -4.52
CA GLU A 14 7.51 -15.46 -4.30
C GLU A 14 7.78 -15.09 -2.83
N GLY A 15 9.04 -15.14 -2.41
CA GLY A 15 9.38 -14.81 -1.04
C GLY A 15 10.74 -14.18 -0.87
N VAL A 16 10.84 -13.35 0.16
CA VAL A 16 12.07 -12.69 0.55
C VAL A 16 12.46 -13.06 1.98
N VAL A 17 13.75 -13.09 2.27
CA VAL A 17 14.24 -13.03 3.64
C VAL A 17 14.43 -11.58 4.05
N MET A 18 13.96 -11.21 5.24
CA MET A 18 14.09 -9.85 5.76
C MET A 18 14.74 -9.78 7.14
N VAL A 19 15.36 -8.63 7.42
CA VAL A 19 15.78 -8.20 8.76
C VAL A 19 15.54 -6.70 8.90
N ALA A 20 15.11 -6.23 10.08
CA ALA A 20 15.00 -4.80 10.33
C ALA A 20 16.37 -4.13 10.11
N ALA A 21 16.38 -3.02 9.39
CA ALA A 21 17.64 -2.40 8.93
C ALA A 21 18.56 -1.97 10.08
N GLU A 22 18.00 -1.49 11.19
CA GLU A 22 18.79 -1.09 12.36
C GLU A 22 19.52 -2.26 13.04
N HIS A 23 19.08 -3.50 12.81
CA HIS A 23 19.71 -4.72 13.31
C HIS A 23 20.52 -5.46 12.24
N CYS A 24 20.62 -4.90 11.03
CA CYS A 24 21.39 -5.54 9.96
C CYS A 24 22.89 -5.40 10.21
N ASP A 25 23.57 -6.52 10.26
CA ASP A 25 25.03 -6.62 10.38
C ASP A 25 25.65 -7.41 9.21
N ALA A 26 26.97 -7.56 9.23
CA ALA A 26 27.70 -8.32 8.21
C ALA A 26 27.27 -9.80 8.13
N GLY A 27 26.87 -10.40 9.24
CA GLY A 27 26.37 -11.78 9.28
C GLY A 27 25.06 -11.92 8.53
N HIS A 28 24.14 -10.98 8.70
CA HIS A 28 22.85 -10.92 8.00
C HIS A 28 23.05 -10.74 6.49
N VAL A 29 23.87 -9.77 6.07
CA VAL A 29 24.17 -9.56 4.65
C VAL A 29 24.86 -10.77 4.03
N ASN A 30 25.81 -11.40 4.73
CA ASN A 30 26.46 -12.61 4.25
C ASN A 30 25.47 -13.77 4.13
N PHE A 31 24.55 -13.92 5.07
CA PHE A 31 23.48 -14.92 4.99
C PHE A 31 22.61 -14.70 3.75
N MET A 32 22.13 -13.47 3.52
CA MET A 32 21.32 -13.12 2.37
C MET A 32 22.05 -13.44 1.06
N ALA A 33 23.29 -12.99 0.92
CA ALA A 33 24.08 -13.22 -0.28
C ALA A 33 24.36 -14.70 -0.56
N ARG A 34 24.59 -15.52 0.48
CA ARG A 34 24.96 -16.94 0.33
C ARG A 34 23.79 -17.90 0.31
N GLN A 35 22.76 -17.63 1.12
CA GLN A 35 21.64 -18.54 1.32
C GLN A 35 20.42 -18.14 0.51
N ALA A 36 20.02 -16.85 0.56
CA ALA A 36 18.92 -16.36 -0.23
C ALA A 36 19.30 -16.13 -1.71
N ARG A 37 20.49 -15.64 -2.02
CA ARG A 37 21.10 -15.46 -3.35
C ARG A 37 20.54 -14.31 -4.18
N GLY A 38 19.41 -13.73 -3.76
CA GLY A 38 18.81 -12.58 -4.40
C GLY A 38 19.58 -11.27 -4.18
N LEU A 39 19.15 -10.24 -4.85
CA LEU A 39 19.70 -8.89 -4.70
C LEU A 39 19.43 -8.37 -3.28
N VAL A 40 20.46 -7.87 -2.61
CA VAL A 40 20.31 -7.28 -1.28
C VAL A 40 19.82 -5.84 -1.43
N CYS A 41 18.57 -5.61 -1.03
CA CYS A 41 17.88 -4.34 -1.12
C CYS A 41 17.58 -3.75 0.26
N LEU A 42 17.47 -2.43 0.32
CA LEU A 42 17.14 -1.67 1.54
C LEU A 42 15.80 -0.99 1.37
N THR A 43 14.76 -1.40 2.10
CA THR A 43 13.46 -0.71 2.04
C THR A 43 13.52 0.56 2.88
N LEU A 44 13.08 1.67 2.31
CA LEU A 44 13.06 2.99 2.95
C LEU A 44 11.69 3.64 2.73
N THR A 45 11.24 4.45 3.70
CA THR A 45 10.09 5.31 3.50
C THR A 45 10.40 6.41 2.49
N GLU A 46 9.38 6.93 1.83
CA GLU A 46 9.51 8.10 0.93
C GLU A 46 10.17 9.30 1.63
N GLU A 47 9.83 9.52 2.91
CA GLU A 47 10.43 10.58 3.72
C GLU A 47 11.95 10.38 3.90
N ARG A 48 12.38 9.13 4.17
CA ARG A 48 13.80 8.80 4.30
C ARG A 48 14.52 8.93 2.96
N CYS A 49 13.94 8.50 1.86
CA CYS A 49 14.51 8.70 0.53
C CYS A 49 14.70 10.19 0.22
N ARG A 50 13.72 11.02 0.55
CA ARG A 50 13.79 12.48 0.39
C ARG A 50 14.88 13.10 1.31
N GLN A 51 14.97 12.64 2.56
CA GLN A 51 16.00 13.09 3.50
C GLN A 51 17.43 12.82 3.01
N LEU A 52 17.63 11.69 2.32
CA LEU A 52 18.92 11.24 1.79
C LEU A 52 19.18 11.72 0.35
N ASP A 53 18.26 12.48 -0.24
CA ASP A 53 18.32 12.92 -1.64
C ASP A 53 18.51 11.73 -2.61
N LEU A 54 17.65 10.71 -2.44
CA LEU A 54 17.64 9.51 -3.27
C LEU A 54 16.57 9.64 -4.36
N PRO A 55 16.95 10.01 -5.59
CA PRO A 55 16.01 10.06 -6.70
C PRO A 55 15.63 8.64 -7.16
N PRO A 56 14.45 8.46 -7.77
CA PRO A 56 14.12 7.22 -8.45
C PRO A 56 15.15 6.92 -9.54
N MET A 57 15.44 5.63 -9.76
CA MET A 57 16.43 5.19 -10.76
C MET A 57 16.02 5.56 -12.19
N VAL A 58 14.71 5.65 -12.46
CA VAL A 58 14.14 6.04 -13.75
C VAL A 58 13.06 7.09 -13.52
N GLU A 59 13.17 8.22 -14.23
CA GLU A 59 12.14 9.26 -14.25
C GLU A 59 11.10 8.97 -15.33
N GLY A 60 9.81 9.11 -15.00
CA GLY A 60 8.73 9.35 -15.97
C GLY A 60 8.29 8.18 -16.84
N ALA A 61 8.58 6.93 -16.52
CA ALA A 61 7.99 5.81 -17.25
C ALA A 61 6.48 5.75 -17.00
N ALA A 62 5.69 5.94 -18.07
CA ALA A 62 4.27 5.62 -18.07
C ALA A 62 4.15 4.09 -17.99
N GLY A 63 3.75 3.57 -16.83
CA GLY A 63 3.67 2.15 -16.52
C GLY A 63 3.90 1.92 -15.03
N GLU A 64 4.09 0.69 -14.62
CA GLU A 64 4.44 0.36 -13.24
C GLU A 64 5.73 1.09 -12.84
N LYS A 65 5.60 2.05 -11.95
CA LYS A 65 6.75 2.82 -11.45
C LYS A 65 7.64 1.88 -10.66
N SER A 66 8.84 1.63 -11.16
CA SER A 66 9.90 0.98 -10.39
C SER A 66 10.10 1.76 -9.09
N ASN A 67 10.11 1.07 -7.95
CA ASN A 67 10.38 1.67 -6.65
C ASN A 67 11.88 1.73 -6.31
N PHE A 68 12.75 1.31 -7.24
CA PHE A 68 14.19 1.44 -7.09
C PHE A 68 14.65 2.90 -7.13
N THR A 69 15.54 3.24 -6.20
CA THR A 69 16.35 4.46 -6.29
C THR A 69 17.75 4.10 -6.83
N LEU A 70 18.57 5.11 -7.07
CA LEU A 70 19.99 4.86 -7.34
C LEU A 70 20.62 4.06 -6.19
N SER A 71 21.49 3.13 -6.53
CA SER A 71 22.26 2.36 -5.54
C SER A 71 23.18 3.25 -4.73
N ILE A 72 23.44 2.86 -3.51
CA ILE A 72 24.19 3.67 -2.55
C ILE A 72 25.37 2.93 -1.93
N GLU A 73 26.29 3.73 -1.39
CA GLU A 73 27.38 3.28 -0.56
C GLU A 73 27.62 4.25 0.60
N ALA A 74 28.15 3.78 1.74
CA ALA A 74 28.55 4.69 2.81
C ALA A 74 29.72 5.56 2.34
N SER A 75 29.69 6.86 2.65
CA SER A 75 30.76 7.77 2.25
C SER A 75 32.07 7.53 3.00
N VAL A 76 32.02 6.87 4.18
CA VAL A 76 33.18 6.57 5.01
C VAL A 76 33.07 5.21 5.68
N GLY A 77 34.21 4.62 5.98
CA GLY A 77 34.30 3.35 6.76
C GLY A 77 33.99 2.11 5.94
N ILE A 78 34.23 2.17 4.64
CA ILE A 78 34.17 1.07 3.68
C ILE A 78 35.52 0.92 2.97
N ASP A 79 35.77 -0.27 2.42
CA ASP A 79 36.95 -0.56 1.61
C ASP A 79 36.55 -0.72 0.14
N THR A 80 35.98 -1.87 -0.26
CA THR A 80 35.55 -2.13 -1.63
C THR A 80 34.07 -1.91 -1.89
N GLY A 81 33.27 -1.71 -0.83
CA GLY A 81 31.83 -1.56 -0.88
C GLY A 81 31.05 -2.88 -1.02
N ILE A 82 31.60 -3.87 -1.73
CA ILE A 82 30.92 -5.13 -2.03
C ILE A 82 30.94 -6.15 -0.89
N SER A 83 31.85 -6.03 0.07
CA SER A 83 31.94 -6.96 1.17
C SER A 83 30.65 -6.95 2.03
N ALA A 84 30.36 -8.05 2.72
CA ALA A 84 29.20 -8.08 3.63
C ALA A 84 29.30 -7.02 4.73
N ALA A 85 30.52 -6.72 5.19
CA ALA A 85 30.78 -5.69 6.19
C ALA A 85 30.51 -4.28 5.63
N ASP A 86 31.00 -3.98 4.42
CA ASP A 86 30.81 -2.70 3.78
C ASP A 86 29.33 -2.43 3.47
N ARG A 87 28.62 -3.46 2.95
CA ARG A 87 27.18 -3.35 2.68
C ARG A 87 26.37 -3.14 3.97
N ALA A 88 26.70 -3.87 5.05
CA ALA A 88 26.08 -3.62 6.35
C ALA A 88 26.38 -2.21 6.87
N ARG A 89 27.62 -1.73 6.70
CA ARG A 89 27.99 -0.34 7.04
C ARG A 89 27.17 0.67 6.25
N THR A 90 26.95 0.43 4.97
CA THR A 90 26.12 1.28 4.10
C THR A 90 24.67 1.33 4.61
N VAL A 91 24.09 0.17 4.95
CA VAL A 91 22.74 0.11 5.55
C VAL A 91 22.69 0.95 6.82
N GLN A 92 23.64 0.75 7.75
CA GLN A 92 23.66 1.51 9.02
C GLN A 92 23.83 3.01 8.79
N ALA A 93 24.62 3.44 7.82
CA ALA A 93 24.76 4.86 7.48
C ALA A 93 23.43 5.44 6.95
N ALA A 94 22.74 4.73 6.06
CA ALA A 94 21.49 5.19 5.46
C ALA A 94 20.31 5.25 6.46
N VAL A 95 20.27 4.39 7.49
CA VAL A 95 19.18 4.36 8.46
C VAL A 95 19.49 5.09 9.77
N ALA A 96 20.68 5.64 9.92
CA ALA A 96 21.04 6.42 11.10
C ALA A 96 19.99 7.55 11.35
N PRO A 97 19.62 7.85 12.61
CA PRO A 97 18.56 8.84 12.92
C PRO A 97 18.77 10.20 12.27
N TYR A 98 20.02 10.64 12.18
CA TYR A 98 20.42 11.95 11.64
C TYR A 98 21.18 11.84 10.31
N ALA A 99 20.99 10.75 9.56
CA ALA A 99 21.64 10.55 8.27
C ALA A 99 21.38 11.72 7.32
N LYS A 100 22.42 12.12 6.61
CA LYS A 100 22.43 13.22 5.64
C LYS A 100 22.82 12.70 4.26
N PRO A 101 22.52 13.41 3.18
CA PRO A 101 22.97 13.03 1.82
C PRO A 101 24.49 12.81 1.74
N SER A 102 25.28 13.58 2.52
CA SER A 102 26.75 13.45 2.55
C SER A 102 27.28 12.17 3.23
N ASP A 103 26.42 11.43 3.94
CA ASP A 103 26.81 10.18 4.62
C ASP A 103 26.80 8.98 3.67
N ILE A 104 26.26 9.18 2.48
CA ILE A 104 26.20 8.19 1.40
C ILE A 104 26.75 8.76 0.09
N VAL A 105 27.17 7.87 -0.80
CA VAL A 105 27.58 8.18 -2.18
C VAL A 105 26.82 7.29 -3.14
N GLN A 106 26.71 7.72 -4.38
CA GLN A 106 26.03 7.04 -5.47
C GLN A 106 26.97 6.95 -6.68
N PRO A 107 27.00 5.82 -7.42
CA PRO A 107 26.33 4.54 -7.14
C PRO A 107 27.07 3.71 -6.09
N GLY A 108 26.47 2.60 -5.64
CA GLY A 108 27.07 1.66 -4.70
C GLY A 108 26.51 0.25 -4.80
N HIS A 109 26.65 -0.56 -3.73
CA HIS A 109 26.30 -1.97 -3.72
C HIS A 109 25.08 -2.32 -2.86
N ILE A 110 24.36 -1.33 -2.33
CA ILE A 110 23.04 -1.48 -1.71
C ILE A 110 22.03 -0.76 -2.58
N PHE A 111 20.89 -1.40 -2.82
CA PHE A 111 19.81 -0.93 -3.68
C PHE A 111 18.60 -0.52 -2.85
N PRO A 112 18.40 0.79 -2.62
CA PRO A 112 17.23 1.24 -1.89
C PRO A 112 15.95 1.08 -2.72
N LEU A 113 14.87 0.67 -2.03
CA LEU A 113 13.51 0.56 -2.53
C LEU A 113 12.62 1.50 -1.75
N THR A 114 11.90 2.37 -2.44
CA THR A 114 10.96 3.29 -1.81
C THR A 114 9.64 2.57 -1.52
N ALA A 115 9.29 2.45 -0.24
CA ALA A 115 7.98 1.97 0.18
C ALA A 115 6.92 3.07 -0.01
N VAL A 116 5.75 2.72 -0.56
CA VAL A 116 4.67 3.67 -0.74
C VAL A 116 4.04 4.07 0.60
N PRO A 117 3.59 5.33 0.76
CA PRO A 117 2.81 5.75 1.91
C PRO A 117 1.58 4.85 2.12
N GLY A 118 1.32 4.47 3.37
CA GLY A 118 0.27 3.52 3.71
C GLY A 118 0.72 2.05 3.75
N GLY A 119 1.90 1.73 3.23
CA GLY A 119 2.48 0.39 3.31
C GLY A 119 1.63 -0.66 2.60
N VAL A 120 1.53 -1.87 3.16
CA VAL A 120 0.77 -2.99 2.56
C VAL A 120 -0.71 -2.71 2.33
N LEU A 121 -1.30 -1.72 3.01
CA LEU A 121 -2.69 -1.32 2.76
C LEU A 121 -2.87 -0.51 1.47
N THR A 122 -1.78 0.00 0.90
CA THR A 122 -1.77 0.72 -0.39
C THR A 122 -1.20 -0.15 -1.51
N ARG A 123 -0.13 -0.89 -1.23
CA ARG A 123 0.54 -1.79 -2.16
C ARG A 123 0.93 -3.08 -1.45
N ALA A 124 0.33 -4.19 -1.84
CA ALA A 124 0.62 -5.51 -1.31
C ALA A 124 1.94 -6.05 -1.90
N GLY A 125 3.09 -5.57 -1.39
CA GLY A 125 4.40 -5.97 -1.88
C GLY A 125 5.42 -6.18 -0.76
N HIS A 126 6.49 -6.93 -1.04
CA HIS A 126 7.56 -7.24 -0.08
C HIS A 126 8.23 -5.99 0.50
N THR A 127 8.40 -4.93 -0.30
CA THR A 127 8.98 -3.65 0.13
C THR A 127 8.16 -3.02 1.25
N GLU A 128 6.84 -2.94 1.04
CA GLU A 128 5.89 -2.39 1.99
C GLU A 128 5.76 -3.29 3.21
N ALA A 129 5.66 -4.61 3.00
CA ALA A 129 5.54 -5.58 4.08
C ALA A 129 6.75 -5.54 5.02
N ALA A 130 7.97 -5.53 4.48
CA ALA A 130 9.18 -5.47 5.30
C ALA A 130 9.28 -4.17 6.11
N THR A 131 8.91 -3.04 5.49
CA THR A 131 8.87 -1.74 6.16
C THR A 131 7.81 -1.73 7.29
N ASP A 132 6.63 -2.28 7.03
CA ASP A 132 5.55 -2.38 8.01
C ASP A 132 5.89 -3.32 9.17
N TYR A 133 6.46 -4.48 8.90
CA TYR A 133 6.91 -5.39 9.96
C TYR A 133 7.92 -4.72 10.89
N ALA A 134 8.89 -4.00 10.35
CA ALA A 134 9.86 -3.26 11.16
C ALA A 134 9.14 -2.19 12.04
N ARG A 135 8.25 -1.39 11.44
CA ARG A 135 7.46 -0.37 12.13
C ARG A 135 6.58 -0.97 13.23
N LEU A 136 5.86 -2.05 12.94
CA LEU A 136 4.96 -2.71 13.90
C LEU A 136 5.73 -3.40 15.04
N ALA A 137 6.97 -3.79 14.81
CA ALA A 137 7.87 -4.26 15.87
C ALA A 137 8.44 -3.13 16.74
N GLY A 138 8.07 -1.86 16.50
CA GLY A 138 8.58 -0.69 17.23
C GLY A 138 9.97 -0.24 16.80
N LEU A 139 10.43 -0.69 15.63
CA LEU A 139 11.74 -0.38 15.05
C LEU A 139 11.61 0.71 13.98
N LEU A 140 12.74 1.18 13.43
CA LEU A 140 12.74 2.08 12.30
C LEU A 140 11.99 1.45 11.12
N PRO A 141 11.12 2.19 10.40
CA PRO A 141 10.35 1.67 9.27
C PRO A 141 11.25 1.45 8.04
N SER A 142 12.16 0.51 8.17
CA SER A 142 13.18 0.16 7.19
C SER A 142 13.68 -1.26 7.42
N ALA A 143 13.89 -2.01 6.36
CA ALA A 143 14.38 -3.38 6.43
C ALA A 143 15.36 -3.66 5.29
N VAL A 144 16.24 -4.63 5.51
CA VAL A 144 17.03 -5.23 4.43
C VAL A 144 16.31 -6.49 3.99
N ILE A 145 16.10 -6.64 2.69
CA ILE A 145 15.46 -7.79 2.06
C ILE A 145 16.33 -8.39 0.98
N ALA A 146 16.15 -9.68 0.72
CA ALA A 146 16.70 -10.35 -0.45
C ALA A 146 15.76 -11.44 -0.91
N ASP A 147 15.52 -11.53 -2.23
CA ASP A 147 14.73 -12.61 -2.82
C ASP A 147 15.37 -13.96 -2.54
N ILE A 148 14.54 -14.97 -2.34
CA ILE A 148 15.02 -16.33 -2.10
C ILE A 148 15.02 -17.08 -3.43
N LEU A 149 16.22 -17.45 -3.87
CA LEU A 149 16.44 -18.25 -5.07
C LEU A 149 16.82 -19.68 -4.71
N THR A 150 16.41 -20.63 -5.52
CA THR A 150 16.89 -22.01 -5.47
C THR A 150 18.39 -22.09 -5.79
N PRO A 151 19.06 -23.21 -5.50
CA PRO A 151 20.47 -23.40 -5.90
C PRO A 151 20.75 -23.21 -7.40
N ASP A 152 19.74 -23.45 -8.24
CA ASP A 152 19.82 -23.32 -9.69
C ASP A 152 19.54 -21.88 -10.18
N GLY A 153 19.30 -20.92 -9.24
CA GLY A 153 19.10 -19.51 -9.53
C GLY A 153 17.66 -19.16 -9.97
N ILE A 154 16.71 -20.07 -9.77
CA ILE A 154 15.28 -19.83 -10.04
C ILE A 154 14.64 -19.23 -8.79
N VAL A 155 13.65 -18.35 -8.94
CA VAL A 155 12.87 -17.81 -7.81
C VAL A 155 12.20 -18.97 -7.07
N ALA A 156 12.36 -19.03 -5.74
CA ALA A 156 11.81 -20.09 -4.92
C ALA A 156 10.28 -19.91 -4.79
N ASP A 157 9.54 -20.98 -4.99
CA ASP A 157 8.10 -21.07 -4.82
C ASP A 157 7.69 -21.41 -3.37
N GLY A 158 6.40 -21.43 -3.07
CA GLY A 158 5.88 -21.69 -1.73
C GLY A 158 6.48 -22.90 -1.01
N PRO A 159 6.50 -24.11 -1.60
CA PRO A 159 7.15 -25.28 -0.99
C PRO A 159 8.64 -25.10 -0.70
N ALA A 160 9.39 -24.51 -1.66
CA ALA A 160 10.82 -24.25 -1.49
C ALA A 160 11.08 -23.20 -0.39
N LEU A 161 10.21 -22.20 -0.26
CA LEU A 161 10.28 -21.18 0.79
C LEU A 161 10.03 -21.77 2.18
N VAL A 162 9.07 -22.69 2.31
CA VAL A 162 8.81 -23.39 3.57
C VAL A 162 10.03 -24.26 3.95
N GLU A 163 10.61 -24.99 2.99
CA GLU A 163 11.83 -25.78 3.23
C GLU A 163 13.01 -24.88 3.62
N PHE A 164 13.19 -23.76 2.94
CA PHE A 164 14.24 -22.78 3.27
C PHE A 164 14.09 -22.28 4.71
N ALA A 165 12.88 -21.83 5.08
CA ALA A 165 12.60 -21.34 6.42
C ALA A 165 12.85 -22.42 7.50
N ALA A 166 12.41 -23.65 7.27
CA ALA A 166 12.63 -24.76 8.19
C ALA A 166 14.13 -25.08 8.34
N ARG A 167 14.89 -25.17 7.24
CA ARG A 167 16.32 -25.42 7.22
C ARG A 167 17.10 -24.39 8.01
N HIS A 168 16.71 -23.12 7.92
CA HIS A 168 17.39 -22.01 8.59
C HIS A 168 16.74 -21.59 9.92
N LYS A 169 15.69 -22.30 10.36
CA LYS A 169 14.92 -22.03 11.60
C LYS A 169 14.36 -20.60 11.62
N LEU A 170 13.89 -20.10 10.47
CA LEU A 170 13.27 -18.81 10.33
C LEU A 170 11.74 -18.94 10.46
N LYS A 171 11.10 -17.90 10.97
CA LYS A 171 9.64 -17.77 10.94
C LYS A 171 9.22 -17.35 9.54
N ILE A 172 7.98 -17.67 9.20
CA ILE A 172 7.31 -17.23 7.96
C ILE A 172 6.16 -16.32 8.33
N GLY A 173 5.98 -15.25 7.58
CA GLY A 173 4.81 -14.42 7.56
C GLY A 173 4.35 -14.20 6.13
N THR A 174 3.06 -13.89 5.92
CA THR A 174 2.51 -13.58 4.61
C THR A 174 2.11 -12.12 4.51
N VAL A 175 2.06 -11.59 3.28
CA VAL A 175 1.60 -10.21 3.04
C VAL A 175 0.11 -10.10 3.37
N ALA A 176 -0.72 -11.10 3.03
CA ALA A 176 -2.14 -11.10 3.33
C ALA A 176 -2.44 -11.11 4.82
N ASP A 177 -1.73 -11.93 5.62
CA ASP A 177 -1.88 -11.92 7.08
C ASP A 177 -1.51 -10.56 7.67
N LEU A 178 -0.48 -9.91 7.15
CA LEU A 178 -0.09 -8.56 7.58
C LEU A 178 -1.15 -7.52 7.24
N ILE A 179 -1.72 -7.56 6.03
CA ILE A 179 -2.84 -6.71 5.63
C ILE A 179 -4.00 -6.91 6.60
N HIS A 180 -4.41 -8.15 6.83
CA HIS A 180 -5.50 -8.47 7.76
C HIS A 180 -5.21 -7.95 9.17
N PHE A 181 -4.00 -8.20 9.68
CA PHE A 181 -3.57 -7.70 10.99
C PHE A 181 -3.69 -6.18 11.10
N ARG A 182 -3.22 -5.44 10.09
CA ARG A 182 -3.29 -3.97 10.07
C ARG A 182 -4.73 -3.48 9.97
N MET A 183 -5.57 -4.10 9.14
CA MET A 183 -7.00 -3.74 9.01
C MET A 183 -7.75 -3.90 10.34
N VAL A 184 -7.42 -4.92 11.12
CA VAL A 184 -8.08 -5.19 12.42
C VAL A 184 -7.53 -4.29 13.53
N ASN A 185 -6.23 -4.04 13.56
CA ASN A 185 -5.56 -3.40 14.70
C ASN A 185 -5.27 -1.90 14.50
N GLU A 186 -5.24 -1.39 13.27
CA GLU A 186 -5.00 0.02 12.99
C GLU A 186 -6.29 0.74 12.62
N ARG A 187 -6.49 1.93 13.17
CA ARG A 187 -7.57 2.82 12.75
C ARG A 187 -7.01 3.79 11.71
N THR A 188 -7.11 3.42 10.44
CA THR A 188 -6.63 4.24 9.32
C THR A 188 -7.58 5.42 9.02
N ILE A 189 -8.83 5.33 9.45
CA ILE A 189 -9.87 6.34 9.21
C ILE A 189 -10.01 7.24 10.44
N ARG A 190 -9.79 8.55 10.26
CA ARG A 190 -9.96 9.56 11.32
C ARG A 190 -11.04 10.57 10.97
N ARG A 191 -11.94 10.84 11.93
CA ARG A 191 -12.88 11.97 11.84
C ARG A 191 -12.09 13.28 11.91
N VAL A 192 -12.28 14.14 10.90
CA VAL A 192 -11.54 15.41 10.78
C VAL A 192 -12.42 16.65 10.83
N ARG A 193 -13.69 16.54 10.46
CA ARG A 193 -14.68 17.65 10.53
C ARG A 193 -16.06 17.08 10.83
N GLU A 194 -16.88 17.91 11.44
CA GLU A 194 -18.30 17.62 11.69
C GLU A 194 -19.10 18.92 11.65
N GLY A 195 -20.30 18.86 11.12
CA GLY A 195 -21.20 20.02 11.05
C GLY A 195 -22.47 19.68 10.29
N THR A 196 -23.34 20.67 10.17
CA THR A 196 -24.61 20.55 9.46
C THR A 196 -24.48 21.12 8.06
N VAL A 197 -25.06 20.45 7.06
CA VAL A 197 -25.13 20.92 5.68
C VAL A 197 -26.58 20.94 5.20
N ASN A 198 -26.96 22.00 4.45
CA ASN A 198 -28.24 22.08 3.78
C ASN A 198 -28.12 21.55 2.36
N THR A 199 -28.98 20.61 2.00
CA THR A 199 -29.08 20.02 0.66
C THR A 199 -30.44 20.35 0.02
N ALA A 200 -30.62 20.03 -1.25
CA ALA A 200 -31.93 20.15 -1.91
C ALA A 200 -33.00 19.25 -1.24
N HIS A 201 -32.61 18.26 -0.45
CA HIS A 201 -33.50 17.33 0.27
C HIS A 201 -33.59 17.62 1.77
N GLY A 202 -33.13 18.81 2.20
CA GLY A 202 -33.15 19.26 3.58
C GLY A 202 -31.79 19.15 4.28
N GLU A 203 -31.82 19.29 5.59
CA GLU A 203 -30.64 19.34 6.44
C GLU A 203 -30.12 17.94 6.77
N PHE A 204 -28.80 17.78 6.71
CA PHE A 204 -28.07 16.57 7.10
C PHE A 204 -26.90 16.92 8.02
N GLN A 205 -26.60 16.05 8.98
CA GLN A 205 -25.34 16.08 9.68
C GLN A 205 -24.25 15.51 8.78
N LEU A 206 -23.19 16.26 8.54
CA LEU A 206 -22.04 15.87 7.76
C LEU A 206 -20.87 15.57 8.69
N THR A 207 -20.29 14.40 8.54
CA THR A 207 -19.00 14.05 9.17
C THR A 207 -17.99 13.71 8.07
N ALA A 208 -16.84 14.38 8.08
CA ALA A 208 -15.74 14.10 7.16
C ALA A 208 -14.69 13.21 7.85
N TYR A 209 -14.30 12.17 7.17
CA TYR A 209 -13.29 11.21 7.59
C TYR A 209 -12.13 11.23 6.61
N ARG A 210 -10.91 11.32 7.15
CA ARG A 210 -9.70 11.20 6.34
C ARG A 210 -9.17 9.78 6.45
N ASP A 211 -8.98 9.13 5.32
CA ASP A 211 -8.15 7.93 5.21
C ASP A 211 -6.67 8.35 5.27
N GLN A 212 -5.97 7.87 6.28
CA GLN A 212 -4.55 8.17 6.48
C GLN A 212 -3.65 7.38 5.52
N THR A 213 -4.19 6.33 4.92
CA THR A 213 -3.49 5.45 4.00
C THR A 213 -3.50 6.02 2.58
N ALA A 214 -4.69 6.29 2.05
CA ALA A 214 -4.88 6.85 0.72
C ALA A 214 -4.83 8.40 0.68
N GLY A 215 -4.93 9.06 1.85
CA GLY A 215 -5.01 10.53 1.93
C GLY A 215 -6.36 11.10 1.52
N GLU A 216 -7.31 10.27 1.15
CA GLU A 216 -8.64 10.63 0.70
C GLU A 216 -9.53 11.12 1.84
N VAL A 217 -10.58 11.87 1.51
CA VAL A 217 -11.58 12.33 2.47
C VAL A 217 -12.94 11.78 2.11
N HIS A 218 -13.44 10.87 2.93
CA HIS A 218 -14.77 10.29 2.82
C HIS A 218 -15.79 11.10 3.64
N LEU A 219 -17.06 11.10 3.22
CA LEU A 219 -18.12 11.82 3.89
C LEU A 219 -19.18 10.85 4.39
N ALA A 220 -19.68 11.08 5.61
CA ALA A 220 -20.91 10.48 6.10
C ALA A 220 -21.96 11.58 6.27
N LEU A 221 -23.10 11.41 5.60
CA LEU A 221 -24.27 12.27 5.78
C LEU A 221 -25.33 11.49 6.53
N SER A 222 -25.74 11.98 7.69
CA SER A 222 -26.75 11.33 8.50
C SER A 222 -27.95 12.25 8.75
N ARG A 223 -29.12 11.65 8.87
CA ARG A 223 -30.35 12.32 9.24
C ARG A 223 -31.10 11.51 10.30
N GLY A 224 -31.75 12.21 11.20
CA GLY A 224 -32.45 11.60 12.36
C GLY A 224 -31.47 11.02 13.39
N GLU A 225 -32.01 10.61 14.51
CA GLU A 225 -31.24 9.99 15.59
C GLU A 225 -30.94 8.52 15.27
N ILE A 226 -29.67 8.16 15.32
CA ILE A 226 -29.22 6.78 15.11
C ILE A 226 -29.23 6.07 16.47
N VAL A 227 -30.20 5.20 16.65
CA VAL A 227 -30.40 4.46 17.92
C VAL A 227 -29.78 3.07 17.78
N PRO A 228 -28.85 2.67 18.68
CA PRO A 228 -28.37 1.29 18.76
C PRO A 228 -29.55 0.33 18.90
N HIS A 229 -29.53 -0.80 18.26
CA HIS A 229 -30.55 -1.84 18.26
C HIS A 229 -31.80 -1.58 17.41
N GLU A 230 -31.88 -0.47 16.69
CA GLU A 230 -32.92 -0.25 15.68
C GLU A 230 -32.33 -0.30 14.27
N PRO A 231 -33.02 -0.96 13.33
CA PRO A 231 -32.57 -0.98 11.92
C PRO A 231 -32.46 0.46 11.38
N THR A 232 -31.31 0.76 10.77
CA THR A 232 -31.06 2.07 10.15
C THR A 232 -30.78 1.89 8.68
N LEU A 233 -31.42 2.73 7.86
CA LEU A 233 -31.14 2.76 6.42
C LEU A 233 -29.72 3.26 6.19
N VAL A 234 -28.88 2.44 5.56
CA VAL A 234 -27.49 2.80 5.24
C VAL A 234 -27.22 2.59 3.75
N ARG A 235 -26.64 3.59 3.11
CA ARG A 235 -26.13 3.49 1.76
C ARG A 235 -24.63 3.81 1.72
N VAL A 236 -23.85 2.84 1.27
CA VAL A 236 -22.46 3.10 0.85
C VAL A 236 -22.49 3.47 -0.63
N HIS A 237 -21.92 4.62 -0.96
CA HIS A 237 -21.97 5.20 -2.30
C HIS A 237 -20.57 5.60 -2.74
N VAL A 238 -20.10 4.99 -3.82
CA VAL A 238 -18.84 5.39 -4.47
C VAL A 238 -19.16 6.49 -5.48
N GLN A 239 -18.43 7.59 -5.42
CA GLN A 239 -18.62 8.71 -6.34
C GLN A 239 -18.37 8.30 -7.80
N SER A 240 -19.24 8.77 -8.70
CA SER A 240 -19.09 8.59 -10.14
C SER A 240 -19.51 9.87 -10.87
N THR A 241 -18.64 10.37 -11.73
CA THR A 241 -18.87 11.63 -12.44
C THR A 241 -20.16 11.61 -13.26
N LEU A 242 -20.37 10.58 -14.08
CA LEU A 242 -21.56 10.52 -14.94
C LEU A 242 -22.85 10.33 -14.14
N ARG A 243 -22.86 9.40 -13.20
CA ARG A 243 -24.05 9.09 -12.40
C ARG A 243 -24.42 10.23 -11.47
N ASP A 244 -23.46 10.82 -10.80
CA ASP A 244 -23.73 11.75 -9.70
C ASP A 244 -23.75 13.22 -10.14
N MET A 245 -22.96 13.63 -11.13
CA MET A 245 -22.93 15.00 -11.64
C MET A 245 -23.82 15.20 -12.87
N VAL A 246 -23.84 14.24 -13.79
CA VAL A 246 -24.63 14.31 -15.02
C VAL A 246 -26.01 13.69 -14.85
N GLY A 247 -26.19 12.79 -13.85
CA GLY A 247 -27.44 12.07 -13.63
C GLY A 247 -27.71 11.00 -14.69
N SER A 248 -26.67 10.47 -15.33
CA SER A 248 -26.84 9.46 -16.37
C SER A 248 -27.41 8.16 -15.78
N GLU A 249 -28.30 7.52 -16.52
CA GLU A 249 -28.89 6.22 -16.20
C GLU A 249 -28.30 5.15 -17.12
N ILE A 250 -28.04 3.98 -16.58
CA ILE A 250 -27.63 2.81 -17.40
C ILE A 250 -28.90 2.07 -17.80
N PRO A 251 -29.16 1.87 -19.11
CA PRO A 251 -30.34 1.14 -19.57
C PRO A 251 -30.46 -0.25 -18.92
N GLY A 252 -31.62 -0.53 -18.34
CA GLY A 252 -31.93 -1.83 -17.73
C GLY A 252 -31.37 -2.04 -16.31
N LYS A 253 -30.68 -1.08 -15.70
CA LYS A 253 -30.23 -1.14 -14.31
C LYS A 253 -30.84 -0.02 -13.46
N ALA A 254 -31.28 -0.37 -12.25
CA ALA A 254 -31.73 0.65 -11.28
C ALA A 254 -30.50 1.47 -10.84
N THR A 255 -30.42 2.73 -11.31
CA THR A 255 -29.29 3.61 -11.00
C THR A 255 -29.59 4.46 -9.78
N TRP A 256 -28.73 4.36 -8.77
CA TRP A 256 -28.77 5.17 -7.56
C TRP A 256 -27.70 6.25 -7.63
N ASN A 257 -28.10 7.47 -7.98
CA ASN A 257 -27.23 8.65 -7.86
C ASN A 257 -27.31 9.24 -6.45
N ILE A 258 -26.40 10.14 -6.11
CA ILE A 258 -26.33 10.74 -4.77
C ILE A 258 -27.63 11.52 -4.43
N ALA A 259 -28.24 12.19 -5.38
CA ALA A 259 -29.50 12.94 -5.17
C ALA A 259 -30.63 12.00 -4.73
N LYS A 260 -30.80 10.86 -5.40
CA LYS A 260 -31.80 9.84 -5.04
C LYS A 260 -31.52 9.23 -3.66
N CYS A 261 -30.25 9.01 -3.32
CA CYS A 261 -29.86 8.54 -1.99
C CYS A 261 -30.26 9.55 -0.90
N LEU A 262 -29.97 10.83 -1.11
CA LEU A 262 -30.33 11.91 -0.19
C LEU A 262 -31.85 12.03 -0.03
N GLN A 263 -32.58 11.99 -1.14
CA GLN A 263 -34.04 12.02 -1.15
C GLN A 263 -34.62 10.85 -0.33
N THR A 264 -34.16 9.63 -0.58
CA THR A 264 -34.66 8.43 0.10
C THR A 264 -34.43 8.49 1.60
N VAL A 265 -33.25 8.93 2.04
CA VAL A 265 -32.95 9.09 3.48
C VAL A 265 -33.79 10.23 4.08
N ALA A 266 -34.01 11.31 3.32
CA ALA A 266 -34.85 12.43 3.77
C ALA A 266 -36.31 12.02 3.95
N GLU A 267 -36.88 11.26 3.00
CA GLU A 267 -38.25 10.72 3.06
C GLU A 267 -38.41 9.72 4.21
N ASN A 268 -37.41 8.87 4.44
CA ASN A 268 -37.41 7.91 5.56
C ASN A 268 -37.27 8.60 6.93
N GLY A 269 -36.77 9.84 6.98
CA GLY A 269 -36.55 10.62 8.21
C GLY A 269 -35.32 10.18 9.02
N ARG A 270 -34.78 8.98 8.79
CA ARG A 270 -33.60 8.43 9.49
C ARG A 270 -32.74 7.58 8.55
N GLY A 271 -31.44 7.82 8.54
CA GLY A 271 -30.49 7.03 7.73
C GLY A 271 -29.13 7.65 7.61
N VAL A 272 -28.22 6.90 6.99
CA VAL A 272 -26.82 7.31 6.76
C VAL A 272 -26.43 7.04 5.31
N ILE A 273 -25.78 8.00 4.69
CA ILE A 273 -25.11 7.83 3.41
C ILE A 273 -23.62 7.96 3.66
N VAL A 274 -22.85 6.93 3.33
CA VAL A 274 -21.39 6.95 3.36
C VAL A 274 -20.91 7.18 1.92
N LEU A 275 -20.42 8.38 1.63
CA LEU A 275 -19.87 8.74 0.34
C LEU A 275 -18.37 8.49 0.35
N LEU A 276 -17.94 7.47 -0.38
CA LEU A 276 -16.53 7.14 -0.58
C LEU A 276 -15.99 8.00 -1.72
N ALA A 277 -15.06 8.87 -1.40
CA ALA A 277 -14.28 9.58 -2.41
C ALA A 277 -13.38 8.57 -3.12
N ARG A 278 -13.46 8.54 -4.43
CA ARG A 278 -12.58 7.78 -5.30
C ARG A 278 -12.32 8.63 -6.54
N SER A 279 -11.06 8.86 -6.84
CA SER A 279 -10.70 9.49 -8.11
C SER A 279 -10.94 8.48 -9.24
N GLU A 280 -11.88 8.78 -10.14
CA GLU A 280 -12.05 7.99 -11.36
C GLU A 280 -10.83 8.19 -12.26
N THR A 281 -10.24 7.08 -12.75
CA THR A 281 -9.21 7.18 -13.79
C THR A 281 -9.84 7.55 -15.14
N PRO A 282 -9.07 8.10 -16.09
CA PRO A 282 -9.56 8.37 -17.44
C PRO A 282 -10.23 7.15 -18.09
N GLU A 283 -9.65 5.96 -17.91
CA GLU A 283 -10.15 4.70 -18.48
C GLU A 283 -11.48 4.28 -17.83
N GLN A 284 -11.61 4.48 -16.51
CA GLN A 284 -12.88 4.21 -15.79
C GLN A 284 -13.97 5.17 -16.23
N LEU A 285 -13.65 6.44 -16.43
CA LEU A 285 -14.62 7.43 -16.94
C LEU A 285 -15.05 7.09 -18.36
N LEU A 286 -14.12 6.76 -19.27
CA LEU A 286 -14.43 6.35 -20.63
C LEU A 286 -15.30 5.08 -20.64
N GLY A 287 -14.96 4.05 -19.86
CA GLY A 287 -15.80 2.86 -19.73
C GLY A 287 -17.20 3.15 -19.18
N SER A 288 -17.35 4.13 -18.30
CA SER A 288 -18.66 4.59 -17.82
C SER A 288 -19.47 5.31 -18.92
N ILE A 289 -18.79 6.05 -19.79
CA ILE A 289 -19.39 6.70 -20.97
C ILE A 289 -19.90 5.65 -21.95
N ASP A 290 -19.08 4.65 -22.31
CA ASP A 290 -19.45 3.58 -23.23
C ASP A 290 -20.69 2.82 -22.73
N MET A 291 -20.71 2.51 -21.42
CA MET A 291 -21.89 1.87 -20.80
C MET A 291 -23.14 2.75 -20.86
N ALA A 292 -23.01 4.06 -20.64
CA ALA A 292 -24.15 4.99 -20.70
C ALA A 292 -24.65 5.19 -22.14
N MET A 293 -23.78 5.07 -23.14
CA MET A 293 -24.11 5.14 -24.55
C MET A 293 -24.71 3.83 -25.10
N GLY A 294 -24.70 2.76 -24.31
CA GLY A 294 -25.20 1.43 -24.72
C GLY A 294 -24.21 0.66 -25.61
N GLU A 295 -22.99 1.11 -25.72
CA GLU A 295 -21.89 0.42 -26.38
C GLU A 295 -21.37 -0.66 -25.41
N GLY A 296 -21.47 -1.92 -25.78
CA GLY A 296 -21.18 -3.07 -24.90
C GLY A 296 -19.75 -3.07 -24.38
N VAL A 297 -19.59 -3.41 -23.11
CA VAL A 297 -18.34 -3.50 -22.37
C VAL A 297 -17.35 -4.42 -23.11
N PRO A 298 -16.10 -3.98 -23.37
CA PRO A 298 -15.02 -4.92 -23.66
C PRO A 298 -14.84 -5.86 -22.46
N SER A 299 -14.88 -7.16 -22.71
CA SER A 299 -14.65 -8.20 -21.71
C SER A 299 -13.28 -8.02 -21.06
N GLY A 300 -13.25 -7.48 -19.83
CA GLY A 300 -12.00 -7.28 -19.08
C GLY A 300 -12.12 -6.49 -17.78
N LEU A 301 -13.23 -5.81 -17.52
CA LEU A 301 -13.44 -5.02 -16.29
C LEU A 301 -14.65 -5.55 -15.51
N MET A 302 -14.51 -6.69 -14.87
CA MET A 302 -15.45 -7.08 -13.81
C MET A 302 -15.17 -6.25 -12.57
N THR A 303 -16.04 -5.29 -12.26
CA THR A 303 -16.14 -4.73 -10.92
C THR A 303 -16.82 -5.74 -10.00
N PRO A 304 -16.34 -5.97 -8.79
CA PRO A 304 -17.06 -6.80 -7.84
C PRO A 304 -18.23 -5.99 -7.26
N ASP A 305 -19.41 -6.17 -7.85
CA ASP A 305 -20.71 -5.79 -7.29
C ASP A 305 -21.64 -7.00 -7.36
N SER A 306 -21.54 -7.83 -6.36
CA SER A 306 -22.60 -8.76 -5.95
C SER A 306 -22.52 -8.97 -4.43
#